data_1dbe50b46c7fd50a1129e36c129127ce
#
_entry.id   1dbe50b46c7fd50a1129e36c129127ce
#
_cell.length_a   1.000
_cell.length_b   1.000
_cell.length_c   1.000
_cell.angle_alpha   90.00
_cell.angle_beta   90.00
_cell.angle_gamma   90.00
#
_symmetry.space_group_name_H-M   'P 1'
#
loop_
_entity.id
_entity.type
_entity.pdbx_description
1 polymer ?
#
loop_
_entity_poly.entity_id
_entity_poly.type
_entity_poly.pdbx_seq_one_letter_code
_entity_poly.pdbx_strand_id
1 'polypeptide(L)'
;MTKFLYAILFGALAVPAFAGDVGVSVTVGQPGFYGQLEIGNAPQPQLIYPQPVVIQRGPEYVAAAPVYLHVPPGHEKHWSKHCAAYNACGRPVYFVRDDWYNKQYVPHYQHEHEQHGHGQDHDHDHDHGHDEGHGHSG
;
A
#
# COMPACT_ATOMS: atom_id res chain seq x y z
N MET A 1 24.40 47.84 45.26
CA MET A 1 24.73 47.70 43.85
C MET A 1 24.34 46.32 43.40
N THR A 2 23.13 46.15 43.09
CA THR A 2 22.59 44.87 42.67
C THR A 2 22.57 44.82 41.16
N LYS A 3 23.28 43.91 40.62
CA LYS A 3 23.26 43.61 39.20
C LYS A 3 22.37 42.44 38.95
N PHE A 4 21.21 42.71 38.44
CA PHE A 4 20.28 41.65 38.06
C PHE A 4 20.58 41.21 36.63
N LEU A 5 21.14 40.05 36.54
CA LEU A 5 21.29 39.34 35.27
C LEU A 5 20.04 38.55 35.05
N TYR A 6 19.16 39.07 34.22
CA TYR A 6 18.04 38.29 33.69
C TYR A 6 18.56 37.43 32.57
N ALA A 7 18.81 36.19 32.91
CA ALA A 7 19.00 35.18 31.90
C ALA A 7 17.63 34.85 31.32
N ILE A 8 17.35 35.41 30.18
CA ILE A 8 16.17 35.03 29.41
C ILE A 8 16.51 33.70 28.78
N LEU A 9 15.99 32.65 29.36
CA LEU A 9 16.04 31.33 28.83
C LEU A 9 15.06 31.26 27.68
N PHE A 10 15.53 31.48 26.47
CA PHE A 10 14.77 31.16 25.28
C PHE A 10 14.78 29.64 25.13
N GLY A 11 13.74 29.03 25.65
CA GLY A 11 13.42 27.66 25.30
C GLY A 11 13.08 27.59 23.83
N ALA A 12 14.01 27.14 23.03
CA ALA A 12 13.72 26.79 21.67
C ALA A 12 12.81 25.57 21.69
N LEU A 13 11.54 25.82 21.50
CA LEU A 13 10.58 24.77 21.17
C LEU A 13 10.96 24.26 19.78
N ALA A 14 11.76 23.24 19.76
CA ALA A 14 11.97 22.48 18.54
C ALA A 14 10.67 21.75 18.27
N VAL A 15 9.83 22.32 17.43
CA VAL A 15 8.69 21.65 16.88
C VAL A 15 9.24 20.60 15.91
N PRO A 16 8.98 19.31 16.13
CA PRO A 16 9.34 18.34 15.12
C PRO A 16 8.53 18.65 13.89
N ALA A 17 9.21 19.16 12.89
CA ALA A 17 8.61 19.32 11.59
C ALA A 17 8.46 17.92 10.98
N PHE A 18 7.28 17.34 11.12
CA PHE A 18 6.90 16.21 10.30
C PHE A 18 6.71 16.73 8.89
N ALA A 19 7.78 16.67 8.11
CA ALA A 19 7.71 17.08 6.74
C ALA A 19 6.83 16.07 5.98
N GLY A 20 5.63 16.50 5.63
CA GLY A 20 5.01 16.08 4.40
C GLY A 20 4.10 14.87 4.43
N ASP A 21 3.68 14.36 5.58
CA ASP A 21 2.67 13.30 5.59
C ASP A 21 1.34 13.78 6.14
N VAL A 22 0.89 14.90 5.61
CA VAL A 22 -0.43 15.38 5.97
C VAL A 22 -1.45 14.72 5.05
N GLY A 23 -2.01 13.62 5.52
CA GLY A 23 -3.35 13.23 5.12
C GLY A 23 -3.51 12.39 3.85
N VAL A 24 -2.44 11.91 3.23
CA VAL A 24 -2.60 10.97 2.10
C VAL A 24 -1.75 9.73 2.36
N SER A 25 -2.32 8.77 3.06
CA SER A 25 -1.75 7.43 3.09
C SER A 25 -2.19 6.70 1.84
N VAL A 26 -1.26 6.48 0.92
CA VAL A 26 -1.48 5.63 -0.24
C VAL A 26 -1.28 4.19 0.19
N THR A 27 -2.28 3.37 -0.01
CA THR A 27 -2.24 1.95 0.32
C THR A 27 -1.98 1.10 -0.93
N VAL A 28 -1.56 -0.14 -0.70
CA VAL A 28 -1.35 -1.11 -1.78
C VAL A 28 -2.61 -1.24 -2.63
N GLY A 29 -2.44 -1.33 -3.94
CA GLY A 29 -3.55 -1.42 -4.88
C GLY A 29 -4.15 -0.09 -5.32
N GLN A 30 -3.65 1.03 -4.81
CA GLN A 30 -4.04 2.36 -5.26
C GLN A 30 -3.01 2.95 -6.23
N PRO A 31 -3.42 3.82 -7.16
CA PRO A 31 -2.47 4.56 -8.00
C PRO A 31 -1.50 5.37 -7.14
N GLY A 32 -0.23 5.35 -7.52
CA GLY A 32 0.81 6.08 -6.80
C GLY A 32 1.41 5.34 -5.60
N PHE A 33 0.98 4.13 -5.30
CA PHE A 33 1.60 3.32 -4.26
C PHE A 33 2.95 2.78 -4.72
N TYR A 34 3.95 2.89 -3.83
CA TYR A 34 5.26 2.29 -4.01
C TYR A 34 5.57 1.40 -2.81
N GLY A 35 5.95 0.17 -3.06
CA GLY A 35 6.25 -0.80 -2.03
C GLY A 35 6.05 -2.23 -2.47
N GLN A 36 5.98 -3.14 -1.53
CA GLN A 36 5.84 -4.56 -1.78
C GLN A 36 4.41 -4.90 -2.22
N LEU A 37 4.32 -5.70 -3.28
CA LEU A 37 3.07 -6.17 -3.83
C LEU A 37 2.91 -7.66 -3.55
N GLU A 38 1.69 -8.06 -3.20
CA GLU A 38 1.28 -9.45 -3.21
C GLU A 38 0.73 -9.80 -4.58
N ILE A 39 1.40 -10.71 -5.27
CA ILE A 39 1.02 -11.06 -6.63
C ILE A 39 -0.20 -11.98 -6.63
N GLY A 40 -0.21 -13.02 -5.79
CA GLY A 40 -1.36 -13.90 -5.63
C GLY A 40 -2.03 -14.28 -6.96
N ASN A 41 -3.30 -13.91 -7.10
CA ASN A 41 -4.10 -14.12 -8.30
C ASN A 41 -4.01 -12.98 -9.33
N ALA A 42 -3.12 -12.03 -9.10
CA ALA A 42 -2.93 -10.91 -10.03
C ALA A 42 -2.47 -11.39 -11.41
N PRO A 43 -2.69 -10.60 -12.47
CA PRO A 43 -2.12 -10.87 -13.78
C PRO A 43 -0.60 -11.03 -13.67
N GLN A 44 -0.03 -11.79 -14.58
CA GLN A 44 1.42 -12.02 -14.58
C GLN A 44 2.17 -10.68 -14.62
N PRO A 45 3.07 -10.42 -13.64
CA PRO A 45 3.80 -9.18 -13.59
C PRO A 45 4.70 -8.97 -14.79
N GLN A 46 4.71 -7.77 -15.32
CA GLN A 46 5.73 -7.32 -16.25
C GLN A 46 6.86 -6.69 -15.46
N LEU A 47 8.06 -7.22 -15.65
CA LEU A 47 9.21 -6.86 -14.86
C LEU A 47 10.14 -5.92 -15.64
N ILE A 48 10.75 -4.98 -14.90
CA ILE A 48 11.79 -4.11 -15.47
C ILE A 48 13.03 -4.94 -15.83
N TYR A 49 13.43 -5.83 -14.92
CA TYR A 49 14.53 -6.77 -15.14
C TYR A 49 14.00 -8.21 -15.06
N PRO A 50 14.38 -9.09 -15.96
CA PRO A 50 13.90 -10.47 -15.96
C PRO A 50 14.43 -11.29 -14.79
N GLN A 51 15.52 -10.84 -14.17
CA GLN A 51 16.14 -11.50 -13.02
C GLN A 51 15.97 -10.67 -11.77
N PRO A 52 15.90 -11.31 -10.58
CA PRO A 52 15.80 -10.59 -9.33
C PRO A 52 17.10 -9.83 -9.04
N VAL A 53 16.95 -8.65 -8.44
CA VAL A 53 18.07 -7.82 -8.02
C VAL A 53 18.29 -8.01 -6.52
N VAL A 54 19.54 -8.22 -6.13
CA VAL A 54 19.96 -8.37 -4.75
C VAL A 54 21.21 -7.54 -4.50
N ILE A 55 21.18 -6.73 -3.44
CA ILE A 55 22.30 -5.86 -3.11
C ILE A 55 23.29 -6.55 -2.19
N GLN A 56 22.81 -7.27 -1.18
CA GLN A 56 23.65 -7.98 -0.23
C GLN A 56 23.41 -9.48 -0.36
N ARG A 57 24.48 -10.20 -0.66
CA ARG A 57 24.46 -11.66 -0.74
C ARG A 57 25.08 -12.21 0.54
N GLY A 58 24.28 -12.90 1.33
CA GLY A 58 24.71 -13.63 2.51
C GLY A 58 24.04 -14.98 2.58
N PRO A 59 24.33 -15.78 3.62
CA PRO A 59 23.66 -17.07 3.82
C PRO A 59 22.15 -16.97 3.85
N GLU A 60 21.62 -15.86 4.31
CA GLU A 60 20.18 -15.59 4.39
C GLU A 60 19.54 -15.39 3.01
N TYR A 61 20.33 -14.96 2.03
CA TYR A 61 19.85 -14.73 0.67
C TYR A 61 19.30 -16.00 0.03
N VAL A 62 19.92 -17.14 0.27
CA VAL A 62 19.53 -18.41 -0.36
C VAL A 62 18.16 -18.89 0.15
N ALA A 63 17.80 -18.49 1.36
CA ALA A 63 16.53 -18.89 1.99
C ALA A 63 15.39 -17.88 1.77
N ALA A 64 15.70 -16.66 1.32
CA ALA A 64 14.69 -15.62 1.16
C ALA A 64 13.92 -15.80 -0.14
N ALA A 65 12.61 -15.84 -0.05
CA ALA A 65 11.75 -15.80 -1.22
C ALA A 65 11.83 -14.42 -1.91
N PRO A 66 11.80 -14.38 -3.25
CA PRO A 66 11.72 -13.11 -3.96
C PRO A 66 10.49 -12.30 -3.61
N VAL A 67 10.64 -10.99 -3.54
CA VAL A 67 9.54 -10.06 -3.37
C VAL A 67 9.35 -9.24 -4.63
N TYR A 68 8.11 -8.83 -4.87
CA TYR A 68 7.77 -7.94 -5.97
C TYR A 68 7.58 -6.54 -5.43
N LEU A 69 8.30 -5.58 -6.01
CA LEU A 69 8.23 -4.19 -5.60
C LEU A 69 7.84 -3.29 -6.77
N HIS A 70 6.97 -2.35 -6.46
CA HIS A 70 6.72 -1.18 -7.29
C HIS A 70 7.46 0.00 -6.67
N VAL A 71 8.41 0.56 -7.39
CA VAL A 71 9.26 1.67 -6.93
C VAL A 71 9.17 2.84 -7.90
N PRO A 72 9.43 4.07 -7.44
CA PRO A 72 9.49 5.22 -8.34
C PRO A 72 10.49 5.00 -9.48
N PRO A 73 10.21 5.52 -10.68
CA PRO A 73 11.10 5.38 -11.81
C PRO A 73 12.53 5.83 -11.49
N GLY A 74 13.50 4.98 -11.81
CA GLY A 74 14.90 5.23 -11.55
C GLY A 74 15.44 4.71 -10.23
N HIS A 75 14.61 4.39 -9.25
CA HIS A 75 15.06 3.80 -7.98
C HIS A 75 15.69 2.41 -8.17
N GLU A 76 15.21 1.64 -9.13
CA GLU A 76 15.78 0.33 -9.46
C GLU A 76 17.22 0.43 -9.99
N LYS A 77 17.57 1.53 -10.62
CA LYS A 77 18.91 1.76 -11.14
C LYS A 77 19.94 2.07 -10.06
N HIS A 78 19.47 2.59 -8.93
CA HIS A 78 20.26 2.93 -7.76
C HIS A 78 19.77 2.19 -6.53
N TRP A 79 19.47 0.91 -6.70
CA TRP A 79 18.81 0.13 -5.67
C TRP A 79 19.59 0.06 -4.36
N SER A 80 20.90 0.05 -4.40
CA SER A 80 21.73 0.08 -3.20
C SER A 80 21.46 1.29 -2.29
N LYS A 81 21.01 2.40 -2.88
CA LYS A 81 20.65 3.62 -2.13
C LYS A 81 19.23 3.60 -1.59
N HIS A 82 18.34 2.81 -2.19
CA HIS A 82 16.92 2.84 -1.89
C HIS A 82 16.40 1.58 -1.21
N CYS A 83 17.13 0.49 -1.25
CA CYS A 83 16.64 -0.79 -0.73
C CYS A 83 16.27 -0.75 0.74
N ALA A 84 16.95 0.06 1.56
CA ALA A 84 16.67 0.16 2.98
C ALA A 84 15.28 0.74 3.27
N ALA A 85 14.80 1.65 2.43
CA ALA A 85 13.46 2.23 2.57
C ALA A 85 12.36 1.20 2.40
N TYR A 86 12.64 0.11 1.70
CA TYR A 86 11.70 -0.99 1.45
C TYR A 86 12.02 -2.24 2.28
N ASN A 87 13.01 -2.16 3.16
CA ASN A 87 13.50 -3.29 3.95
C ASN A 87 13.87 -4.50 3.07
N ALA A 88 14.53 -4.25 1.96
CA ALA A 88 14.76 -5.24 0.91
C ALA A 88 16.22 -5.34 0.45
N CYS A 89 17.19 -4.82 1.22
CA CYS A 89 18.60 -4.84 0.82
C CYS A 89 19.17 -6.27 0.72
N GLY A 90 18.74 -7.16 1.60
CA GLY A 90 19.20 -8.55 1.59
C GLY A 90 18.25 -9.53 0.88
N ARG A 91 17.29 -9.03 0.16
CA ARG A 91 16.26 -9.85 -0.49
C ARG A 91 16.37 -9.80 -2.00
N PRO A 92 16.09 -10.90 -2.69
CA PRO A 92 15.90 -10.85 -4.13
C PRO A 92 14.60 -10.08 -4.45
N VAL A 93 14.71 -9.10 -5.33
CA VAL A 93 13.61 -8.19 -5.67
C VAL A 93 13.33 -8.24 -7.15
N TYR A 94 12.07 -8.46 -7.49
CA TYR A 94 11.55 -8.22 -8.82
C TYR A 94 10.88 -6.84 -8.86
N PHE A 95 11.34 -5.99 -9.75
CA PHE A 95 10.73 -4.68 -9.97
C PHE A 95 9.65 -4.79 -11.03
N VAL A 96 8.41 -4.50 -10.65
CA VAL A 96 7.31 -4.46 -11.60
C VAL A 96 7.33 -3.13 -12.36
N ARG A 97 6.87 -3.19 -13.61
CA ARG A 97 6.76 -1.99 -14.43
C ARG A 97 5.62 -1.10 -13.93
N ASP A 98 5.86 0.19 -14.00
CA ASP A 98 4.88 1.20 -13.57
C ASP A 98 3.57 1.11 -14.36
N ASP A 99 3.65 0.92 -15.67
CA ASP A 99 2.47 0.76 -16.52
C ASP A 99 1.69 -0.53 -16.21
N TRP A 100 2.38 -1.63 -15.92
CA TRP A 100 1.71 -2.85 -15.48
C TRP A 100 0.99 -2.64 -14.16
N TYR A 101 1.63 -1.98 -13.20
CA TYR A 101 1.02 -1.69 -11.90
C TYR A 101 -0.27 -0.87 -12.06
N ASN A 102 -0.19 0.23 -12.79
CA ASN A 102 -1.33 1.16 -12.94
C ASN A 102 -2.46 0.58 -13.79
N LYS A 103 -2.15 -0.20 -14.82
CA LYS A 103 -3.13 -0.67 -15.80
C LYS A 103 -3.70 -2.04 -15.51
N GLN A 104 -2.94 -2.89 -14.82
CA GLN A 104 -3.33 -4.27 -14.56
C GLN A 104 -3.49 -4.59 -13.08
N TYR A 105 -2.52 -4.24 -12.26
CA TYR A 105 -2.56 -4.58 -10.85
C TYR A 105 -3.62 -3.78 -10.08
N VAL A 106 -3.65 -2.48 -10.24
CA VAL A 106 -4.60 -1.61 -9.54
C VAL A 106 -6.05 -1.99 -9.82
N PRO A 107 -6.49 -2.13 -11.10
CA PRO A 107 -7.86 -2.53 -11.39
C PRO A 107 -8.21 -3.91 -10.83
N HIS A 108 -7.30 -4.86 -10.92
CA HIS A 108 -7.49 -6.21 -10.41
C HIS A 108 -7.65 -6.21 -8.88
N TYR A 109 -6.79 -5.50 -8.18
CA TYR A 109 -6.83 -5.39 -6.73
C TYR A 109 -8.12 -4.73 -6.25
N GLN A 110 -8.52 -3.64 -6.88
CA GLN A 110 -9.75 -2.94 -6.54
C GLN A 110 -10.98 -3.80 -6.79
N HIS A 111 -11.00 -4.53 -7.89
CA HIS A 111 -12.11 -5.43 -8.22
C HIS A 111 -12.25 -6.57 -7.20
N GLU A 112 -11.16 -7.18 -6.79
CA GLU A 112 -11.20 -8.23 -5.75
C GLU A 112 -11.66 -7.70 -4.40
N HIS A 113 -11.23 -6.51 -4.00
CA HIS A 113 -11.63 -5.93 -2.73
C HIS A 113 -13.06 -5.40 -2.73
N GLU A 114 -13.56 -4.92 -3.85
CA GLU A 114 -14.96 -4.53 -3.98
C GLU A 114 -15.91 -5.72 -3.84
N GLN A 115 -15.57 -6.86 -4.37
CA GLN A 115 -16.37 -8.08 -4.23
C GLN A 115 -16.49 -8.55 -2.79
N HIS A 116 -15.49 -8.33 -1.98
CA HIS A 116 -15.53 -8.65 -0.56
C HIS A 116 -16.25 -7.59 0.28
N GLY A 117 -16.36 -6.37 -0.21
CA GLY A 117 -17.05 -5.27 0.46
C GLY A 117 -18.55 -5.23 0.31
N HIS A 118 -19.10 -5.85 -0.72
CA HIS A 118 -20.53 -5.86 -1.01
C HIS A 118 -21.29 -7.04 -0.40
N GLY A 119 -20.64 -7.86 0.39
CA GLY A 119 -21.27 -9.06 0.95
C GLY A 119 -22.13 -8.85 2.19
N GLN A 120 -22.34 -7.62 2.67
CA GLN A 120 -22.98 -7.41 3.97
C GLN A 120 -24.23 -6.54 3.98
N ASP A 121 -24.62 -5.97 2.85
CA ASP A 121 -25.81 -5.11 2.78
C ASP A 121 -26.90 -5.73 1.93
N HIS A 122 -27.22 -6.97 2.18
CA HIS A 122 -28.47 -7.55 1.72
C HIS A 122 -29.44 -7.65 2.89
N ASP A 123 -29.85 -6.52 3.37
CA ASP A 123 -31.11 -6.42 4.05
C ASP A 123 -32.21 -6.60 3.02
N HIS A 124 -32.53 -7.84 2.74
CA HIS A 124 -33.73 -8.19 2.04
C HIS A 124 -34.89 -8.02 2.99
N ASP A 125 -35.36 -6.82 3.12
CA ASP A 125 -36.69 -6.57 3.58
C ASP A 125 -37.65 -7.09 2.52
N HIS A 126 -37.88 -8.38 2.51
CA HIS A 126 -39.00 -8.96 1.85
C HIS A 126 -40.21 -8.77 2.75
N ASP A 127 -40.75 -7.59 2.67
CA ASP A 127 -42.06 -7.34 3.16
C ASP A 127 -43.06 -8.03 2.20
N HIS A 128 -43.33 -9.28 2.47
CA HIS A 128 -44.42 -9.99 1.86
C HIS A 128 -45.69 -9.58 2.58
N GLY A 129 -46.23 -8.47 2.18
CA GLY A 129 -47.59 -8.15 2.48
C GLY A 129 -48.51 -9.19 1.78
N HIS A 130 -48.89 -10.20 2.48
CA HIS A 130 -49.97 -11.04 2.08
C HIS A 130 -51.28 -10.37 2.48
N ASP A 131 -51.80 -9.58 1.58
CA ASP A 131 -53.20 -9.20 1.62
C ASP A 131 -54.04 -10.38 1.13
N GLU A 132 -54.35 -11.23 2.06
CA GLU A 132 -55.43 -12.22 1.81
C GLU A 132 -56.79 -11.55 2.06
N GLY A 133 -57.25 -10.87 1.06
CA GLY A 133 -58.62 -10.44 0.99
C GLY A 133 -59.51 -11.61 0.62
N HIS A 134 -59.95 -12.36 1.58
CA HIS A 134 -61.06 -13.29 1.39
C HIS A 134 -62.36 -12.54 1.54
N GLY A 135 -62.80 -12.00 0.45
CA GLY A 135 -64.23 -11.61 0.33
C GLY A 135 -65.06 -12.84 0.13
N HIS A 136 -65.69 -13.33 1.16
CA HIS A 136 -66.77 -14.28 1.06
C HIS A 136 -68.08 -13.53 1.17
N SER A 137 -68.76 -13.39 0.04
CA SER A 137 -70.14 -13.07 0.02
C SER A 137 -70.87 -14.37 -0.26
N GLY A 138 -71.62 -14.81 0.72
CA GLY A 138 -72.57 -15.89 0.58
C GLY A 138 -73.85 -15.45 -0.11
#